data_a4fa0178ab02cdaaff07418670550b86
#
_entry.id   a4fa0178ab02cdaaff07418670550b86
#
_cell.length_a   1.000
_cell.length_b   1.000
_cell.length_c   1.000
_cell.angle_alpha   90.00
_cell.angle_beta   90.00
_cell.angle_gamma   90.00
#
_symmetry.space_group_name_H-M   'P 1'
#
loop_
_entity.id
_entity.type
_entity.pdbx_description
1 polymer ?
#
loop_
_entity_poly.entity_id
_entity_poly.type
_entity_poly.pdbx_seq_one_letter_code
_entity_poly.pdbx_strand_id
1 'polypeptide(L)'
;MTHKLINVGPKIALFEPDIPQNTGAIIRTCACLGAKLEIIEPCGFLLSDKRFKRVVMDYMDEREIKIYQNSDHFFESKKNQRVILMTTKGSDSYTNFKFDVNDTILFGRESAGVPKDIHGLVKNRLKIPMKNDKRSLNIASSVAIILAECLKQTKLI
;
A
#
# COMPACT_ATOMS: atom_id res chain seq x y z
N MET A 1 -28.88 0.58 -3.32
CA MET A 1 -28.50 1.60 -2.34
C MET A 1 -27.12 1.44 -1.74
N THR A 2 -26.52 0.27 -1.83
CA THR A 2 -25.21 -0.03 -1.23
C THR A 2 -24.03 0.12 -2.18
N HIS A 3 -24.27 0.34 -3.48
CA HIS A 3 -23.19 0.36 -4.47
C HIS A 3 -22.34 1.65 -4.50
N LYS A 4 -22.82 2.73 -3.88
CA LYS A 4 -22.05 3.99 -3.85
C LYS A 4 -20.99 4.04 -2.75
N LEU A 5 -21.06 3.18 -1.75
CA LEU A 5 -20.12 3.14 -0.63
C LEU A 5 -18.87 2.31 -0.92
N ILE A 6 -18.91 1.48 -1.99
CA ILE A 6 -17.83 0.55 -2.32
C ILE A 6 -16.61 1.27 -2.94
N ASN A 7 -16.76 2.53 -3.37
CA ASN A 7 -15.66 3.26 -4.00
C ASN A 7 -14.94 4.25 -3.08
N VAL A 8 -15.37 4.35 -1.82
CA VAL A 8 -14.76 5.25 -0.85
C VAL A 8 -13.95 4.44 0.14
N GLY A 9 -12.67 4.68 0.18
CA GLY A 9 -11.79 4.00 1.12
C GLY A 9 -10.33 4.20 0.74
N PRO A 10 -9.41 3.93 1.67
CA PRO A 10 -7.99 4.08 1.42
C PRO A 10 -7.51 3.10 0.37
N LYS A 11 -6.43 3.51 -0.30
CA LYS A 11 -5.74 2.67 -1.27
C LYS A 11 -4.38 2.28 -0.71
N ILE A 12 -4.00 1.03 -0.91
CA ILE A 12 -2.66 0.55 -0.60
C ILE A 12 -1.90 0.50 -1.92
N ALA A 13 -0.74 1.14 -1.97
CA ALA A 13 0.13 1.13 -3.14
C ALA A 13 1.46 0.46 -2.80
N LEU A 14 1.92 -0.42 -3.68
CA LEU A 14 3.17 -1.15 -3.52
C LEU A 14 4.16 -0.68 -4.60
N PHE A 15 5.30 -0.16 -4.14
CA PHE A 15 6.37 0.29 -5.02
C PHE A 15 7.26 -0.89 -5.43
N GLU A 16 7.20 -1.27 -6.69
CA GLU A 16 8.07 -2.31 -7.27
C GLU A 16 8.24 -3.54 -6.36
N PRO A 17 7.16 -4.18 -5.92
CA PRO A 17 7.26 -5.30 -4.98
C PRO A 17 8.09 -6.43 -5.57
N ASP A 18 8.95 -7.04 -4.76
CA ASP A 18 9.88 -8.06 -5.25
C ASP A 18 9.63 -9.46 -4.67
N ILE A 19 8.74 -9.60 -3.70
CA ILE A 19 8.41 -10.89 -3.10
C ILE A 19 6.93 -11.23 -3.34
N PRO A 20 6.62 -12.20 -4.23
CA PRO A 20 5.23 -12.49 -4.60
C PRO A 20 4.38 -12.98 -3.44
N GLN A 21 4.95 -13.70 -2.48
CA GLN A 21 4.22 -14.18 -1.30
C GLN A 21 3.69 -13.02 -0.45
N ASN A 22 4.49 -11.96 -0.30
CA ASN A 22 4.07 -10.77 0.43
C ASN A 22 2.95 -10.04 -0.31
N THR A 23 3.07 -9.90 -1.62
CA THR A 23 2.03 -9.26 -2.44
C THR A 23 0.73 -10.06 -2.36
N GLY A 24 0.80 -11.38 -2.41
CA GLY A 24 -0.36 -12.25 -2.24
C GLY A 24 -1.05 -12.06 -0.89
N ALA A 25 -0.27 -11.99 0.19
CA ALA A 25 -0.79 -11.74 1.53
C ALA A 25 -1.46 -10.38 1.63
N ILE A 26 -0.89 -9.35 0.99
CA ILE A 26 -1.46 -8.00 0.95
C ILE A 26 -2.77 -7.98 0.17
N ILE A 27 -2.86 -8.68 -0.95
CA ILE A 27 -4.10 -8.82 -1.72
C ILE A 27 -5.21 -9.36 -0.82
N ARG A 28 -4.92 -10.41 -0.07
CA ARG A 28 -5.87 -11.00 0.86
C ARG A 28 -6.31 -10.01 1.93
N THR A 29 -5.37 -9.31 2.54
CA THR A 29 -5.66 -8.30 3.56
C THR A 29 -6.56 -7.19 3.01
N CYS A 30 -6.23 -6.65 1.85
CA CYS A 30 -7.02 -5.60 1.20
C CYS A 30 -8.42 -6.09 0.87
N ALA A 31 -8.55 -7.30 0.33
CA ALA A 31 -9.84 -7.89 0.00
C ALA A 31 -10.71 -8.07 1.26
N CYS A 32 -10.13 -8.57 2.33
CA CYS A 32 -10.85 -8.82 3.59
C CYS A 32 -11.28 -7.53 4.29
N LEU A 33 -10.50 -6.46 4.16
CA LEU A 33 -10.74 -5.20 4.85
C LEU A 33 -11.37 -4.12 3.96
N GLY A 34 -11.57 -4.40 2.67
CA GLY A 34 -12.26 -3.49 1.77
C GLY A 34 -11.39 -2.37 1.20
N ALA A 35 -10.08 -2.53 1.14
CA ALA A 35 -9.17 -1.55 0.53
C ALA A 35 -8.86 -1.92 -0.92
N LYS A 36 -8.61 -0.91 -1.75
CA LYS A 36 -8.12 -1.09 -3.10
C LYS A 36 -6.61 -1.23 -3.10
N LEU A 37 -6.08 -1.97 -4.08
CA LEU A 37 -4.65 -2.19 -4.23
C LEU A 37 -4.13 -1.58 -5.53
N GLU A 38 -3.00 -0.90 -5.43
CA GLU A 38 -2.28 -0.36 -6.56
C GLU A 38 -0.86 -0.94 -6.56
N ILE A 39 -0.37 -1.35 -7.72
CA ILE A 39 0.96 -1.93 -7.88
C ILE A 39 1.73 -1.10 -8.90
N ILE A 40 2.94 -0.69 -8.52
CA ILE A 40 3.84 0.06 -9.39
C ILE A 40 4.90 -0.89 -9.90
N GLU A 41 4.94 -1.08 -11.22
CA GLU A 41 5.96 -1.87 -11.89
C GLU A 41 7.26 -1.07 -12.08
N PRO A 42 8.42 -1.73 -12.29
CA PRO A 42 8.58 -3.18 -12.46
C PRO A 42 8.57 -3.94 -11.14
N CYS A 43 7.99 -5.13 -11.16
CA CYS A 43 8.00 -6.04 -10.01
C CYS A 43 9.18 -7.01 -10.12
N GLY A 44 9.63 -7.55 -9.00
CA GLY A 44 10.65 -8.60 -8.97
C GLY A 44 10.12 -9.97 -9.37
N PHE A 45 8.87 -10.05 -9.80
CA PHE A 45 8.22 -11.26 -10.28
C PHE A 45 7.21 -10.91 -11.38
N LEU A 46 6.72 -11.93 -12.11
CA LEU A 46 5.77 -11.73 -13.18
C LEU A 46 4.34 -11.67 -12.63
N LEU A 47 3.63 -10.57 -12.86
CA LEU A 47 2.21 -10.45 -12.53
C LEU A 47 1.35 -11.40 -13.37
N SER A 48 1.87 -11.87 -14.50
CA SER A 48 1.22 -12.87 -15.36
C SER A 48 1.40 -14.31 -14.88
N ASP A 49 2.20 -14.55 -13.84
CA ASP A 49 2.39 -15.90 -13.29
C ASP A 49 1.05 -16.50 -12.87
N LYS A 50 0.78 -17.74 -13.28
CA LYS A 50 -0.50 -18.40 -13.01
C LYS A 50 -0.79 -18.57 -11.52
N ARG A 51 0.24 -18.78 -10.71
CA ARG A 51 0.10 -18.93 -9.25
C ARG A 51 -0.33 -17.61 -8.62
N PHE A 52 0.28 -16.51 -9.06
CA PHE A 52 -0.07 -15.17 -8.61
C PHE A 52 -1.51 -14.81 -9.04
N LYS A 53 -1.87 -15.07 -10.30
CA LYS A 53 -3.23 -14.81 -10.79
C LYS A 53 -4.29 -15.59 -10.02
N ARG A 54 -3.98 -16.83 -9.61
CA ARG A 54 -4.90 -17.63 -8.79
C ARG A 54 -5.19 -16.94 -7.44
N VAL A 55 -4.15 -16.42 -6.78
CA VAL A 55 -4.33 -15.68 -5.52
C VAL A 55 -5.19 -14.44 -5.75
N VAL A 56 -4.94 -13.69 -6.80
CA VAL A 56 -5.76 -12.52 -7.17
C VAL A 56 -7.23 -12.93 -7.35
N MET A 57 -7.49 -13.95 -8.16
CA MET A 57 -8.86 -14.41 -8.46
C MET A 57 -9.60 -14.92 -7.23
N ASP A 58 -8.88 -15.54 -6.28
CA ASP A 58 -9.50 -16.10 -5.07
C ASP A 58 -9.98 -15.02 -4.10
N TYR A 59 -9.34 -13.85 -4.08
CA TYR A 59 -9.59 -12.84 -3.05
C TYR A 59 -10.02 -11.48 -3.57
N MET A 60 -9.76 -11.15 -4.82
CA MET A 60 -9.98 -9.80 -5.31
C MET A 60 -10.40 -9.82 -6.78
N ASP A 61 -11.37 -8.97 -7.14
CA ASP A 61 -11.68 -8.73 -8.54
C ASP A 61 -10.49 -8.01 -9.19
N GLU A 62 -10.11 -8.44 -10.39
CA GLU A 62 -9.01 -7.81 -11.13
C GLU A 62 -9.21 -6.29 -11.30
N ARG A 63 -10.46 -5.83 -11.34
CA ARG A 63 -10.80 -4.40 -11.45
C ARG A 63 -10.49 -3.61 -10.18
N GLU A 64 -10.25 -4.27 -9.07
CA GLU A 64 -9.89 -3.64 -7.81
C GLU A 64 -8.37 -3.47 -7.65
N ILE A 65 -7.61 -4.02 -8.58
CA ILE A 65 -6.15 -3.87 -8.62
C ILE A 65 -5.79 -2.99 -9.80
N LYS A 66 -5.13 -1.86 -9.52
CA LYS A 66 -4.62 -0.99 -10.57
C LYS A 66 -3.11 -1.15 -10.69
N ILE A 67 -2.64 -1.29 -11.92
CA ILE A 67 -1.22 -1.47 -12.21
C ILE A 67 -0.72 -0.23 -12.95
N TYR A 68 0.39 0.34 -12.46
CA TYR A 68 1.09 1.45 -13.09
C TYR A 68 2.39 0.94 -13.69
N GLN A 69 2.69 1.32 -14.92
CA GLN A 69 3.91 0.91 -15.62
C GLN A 69 5.20 1.35 -14.93
N ASN A 70 5.14 2.48 -14.21
CA ASN A 70 6.28 3.04 -13.50
C ASN A 70 5.80 4.05 -12.46
N SER A 71 6.73 4.51 -11.62
CA SER A 71 6.44 5.49 -10.58
C SER A 71 5.99 6.84 -11.12
N ASP A 72 6.50 7.26 -12.28
CA ASP A 72 6.09 8.54 -12.88
C ASP A 72 4.59 8.54 -13.21
N HIS A 73 4.08 7.47 -13.79
CA HIS A 73 2.64 7.31 -14.06
C HIS A 73 1.83 7.32 -12.77
N PHE A 74 2.32 6.65 -11.73
CA PHE A 74 1.67 6.62 -10.43
C PHE A 74 1.54 8.03 -9.84
N PHE A 75 2.65 8.76 -9.74
CA PHE A 75 2.64 10.09 -9.14
C PHE A 75 1.87 11.10 -9.97
N GLU A 76 1.89 10.97 -11.29
CA GLU A 76 1.05 11.79 -12.17
C GLU A 76 -0.43 11.61 -11.83
N SER A 77 -0.89 10.38 -11.62
CA SER A 77 -2.28 10.10 -11.26
C SER A 77 -2.66 10.63 -9.86
N LYS A 78 -1.67 10.91 -9.01
CA LYS A 78 -1.87 11.34 -7.63
C LYS A 78 -1.65 12.84 -7.39
N LYS A 79 -1.57 13.66 -8.45
CA LYS A 79 -1.30 15.10 -8.33
C LYS A 79 -2.22 15.83 -7.36
N ASN A 80 -3.50 15.45 -7.33
CA ASN A 80 -4.51 16.08 -6.50
C ASN A 80 -4.96 15.19 -5.34
N GLN A 81 -4.18 14.17 -5.02
CA GLN A 81 -4.47 13.22 -3.95
C GLN A 81 -3.30 13.16 -2.97
N ARG A 82 -3.62 12.83 -1.73
CA ARG A 82 -2.60 12.71 -0.70
C ARG A 82 -1.98 11.32 -0.75
N VAL A 83 -0.66 11.28 -0.87
CA VAL A 83 0.14 10.06 -0.77
C VAL A 83 0.91 10.09 0.54
N ILE A 84 0.88 8.96 1.25
CA ILE A 84 1.60 8.79 2.51
C ILE A 84 2.58 7.66 2.33
N LEU A 85 3.87 7.90 2.54
CA LEU A 85 4.91 6.89 2.45
C LEU A 85 5.15 6.27 3.82
N MET A 86 5.01 4.96 3.91
CA MET A 86 5.45 4.19 5.07
C MET A 86 6.93 3.83 4.88
N THR A 87 7.76 4.24 5.80
CA THR A 87 9.21 4.07 5.71
C THR A 87 9.83 3.96 7.11
N THR A 88 10.85 3.13 7.26
CA THR A 88 11.61 3.04 8.52
C THR A 88 12.37 4.34 8.80
N LYS A 89 12.56 5.18 7.78
CA LYS A 89 13.21 6.49 7.88
C LYS A 89 12.23 7.64 8.09
N GLY A 90 10.96 7.33 8.36
CA GLY A 90 9.95 8.35 8.65
C GLY A 90 10.24 9.08 9.95
N SER A 91 9.98 10.38 9.98
CA SER A 91 10.15 11.19 11.18
C SER A 91 8.98 11.04 12.15
N ASP A 92 7.78 10.80 11.64
CA ASP A 92 6.56 10.80 12.42
C ASP A 92 6.01 9.39 12.60
N SER A 93 5.50 9.10 13.79
CA SER A 93 4.80 7.85 14.04
C SER A 93 3.41 7.88 13.39
N TYR A 94 2.98 6.76 12.81
CA TYR A 94 1.64 6.63 12.28
C TYR A 94 0.56 6.85 13.37
N THR A 95 0.90 6.64 14.63
CA THR A 95 -0.04 6.78 15.75
C THR A 95 -0.48 8.22 15.98
N ASN A 96 0.31 9.18 15.50
CA ASN A 96 0.02 10.61 15.64
C ASN A 96 -0.52 11.23 14.35
N PHE A 97 -0.74 10.41 13.32
CA PHE A 97 -1.15 10.89 12.00
C PHE A 97 -2.66 10.75 11.83
N LYS A 98 -3.27 11.76 11.23
CA LYS A 98 -4.70 11.73 10.91
C LYS A 98 -4.90 11.29 9.47
N PHE A 99 -5.36 10.06 9.30
CA PHE A 99 -5.68 9.50 7.98
C PHE A 99 -7.01 10.03 7.44
N ASP A 100 -7.13 10.03 6.13
CA ASP A 100 -8.32 10.43 5.39
C ASP A 100 -8.81 9.25 4.53
N VAL A 101 -10.11 9.21 4.24
CA VAL A 101 -10.72 8.11 3.45
C VAL A 101 -10.14 7.98 2.04
N ASN A 102 -9.59 9.05 1.49
CA ASN A 102 -9.06 9.08 0.13
C ASN A 102 -7.54 8.93 0.07
N ASP A 103 -6.91 8.67 1.20
CA ASP A 103 -5.45 8.52 1.24
C ASP A 103 -4.98 7.32 0.42
N THR A 104 -3.86 7.49 -0.25
CA THR A 104 -3.08 6.40 -0.84
C THR A 104 -1.84 6.18 0.03
N ILE A 105 -1.71 4.99 0.57
CA ILE A 105 -0.62 4.64 1.48
C ILE A 105 0.38 3.79 0.70
N LEU A 106 1.57 4.34 0.50
CA LEU A 106 2.63 3.76 -0.32
C LEU A 106 3.63 3.01 0.54
N PHE A 107 3.92 1.78 0.18
CA PHE A 107 4.92 0.92 0.82
C PHE A 107 6.05 0.65 -0.17
N GLY A 108 7.28 0.78 0.29
CA GLY A 108 8.46 0.49 -0.50
C GLY A 108 8.67 -1.02 -0.72
N ARG A 109 9.59 -1.36 -1.62
CA ARG A 109 9.93 -2.75 -1.89
C ARG A 109 10.63 -3.38 -0.69
N GLU A 110 10.47 -4.69 -0.55
CA GLU A 110 10.98 -5.43 0.62
C GLU A 110 12.50 -5.34 0.75
N SER A 111 13.21 -5.38 -0.38
CA SER A 111 14.68 -5.41 -0.38
C SER A 111 15.33 -4.05 -0.12
N ALA A 112 14.70 -2.94 -0.53
CA ALA A 112 15.39 -1.65 -0.57
C ALA A 112 14.52 -0.42 -0.26
N GLY A 113 13.23 -0.61 0.06
CA GLY A 113 12.30 0.53 0.25
C GLY A 113 12.07 1.29 -1.05
N VAL A 114 12.05 2.60 -1.00
CA VAL A 114 11.94 3.47 -2.18
C VAL A 114 13.25 4.21 -2.42
N PRO A 115 13.56 4.59 -3.68
CA PRO A 115 14.71 5.44 -3.97
C PRO A 115 14.64 6.80 -3.27
N LYS A 116 15.79 7.45 -3.11
CA LYS A 116 15.89 8.76 -2.44
C LYS A 116 15.03 9.84 -3.09
N ASP A 117 14.92 9.86 -4.40
CA ASP A 117 14.11 10.82 -5.14
C ASP A 117 12.62 10.67 -4.80
N ILE A 118 12.12 9.44 -4.73
CA ILE A 118 10.73 9.17 -4.32
C ILE A 118 10.53 9.51 -2.85
N HIS A 119 11.48 9.17 -1.99
CA HIS A 119 11.42 9.52 -0.57
C HIS A 119 11.31 11.03 -0.39
N GLY A 120 12.06 11.81 -1.15
CA GLY A 120 12.03 13.26 -1.13
C GLY A 120 10.76 13.86 -1.75
N LEU A 121 10.15 13.17 -2.69
CA LEU A 121 8.95 13.63 -3.39
C LEU A 121 7.69 13.58 -2.51
N VAL A 122 7.60 12.62 -1.61
CA VAL A 122 6.44 12.42 -0.75
C VAL A 122 6.62 13.21 0.54
N LYS A 123 5.68 14.11 0.81
CA LYS A 123 5.72 14.98 2.00
C LYS A 123 5.39 14.25 3.30
N ASN A 124 4.41 13.37 3.26
CA ASN A 124 3.95 12.65 4.46
C ASN A 124 4.69 11.32 4.55
N ARG A 125 5.64 11.24 5.47
CA ARG A 125 6.47 10.05 5.70
C ARG A 125 6.30 9.58 7.12
N LEU A 126 5.78 8.38 7.27
CA LEU A 126 5.45 7.81 8.57
C LEU A 126 6.25 6.56 8.83
N LYS A 127 6.43 6.25 10.09
CA LYS A 127 7.04 5.00 10.54
C LYS A 127 6.12 4.26 11.52
N ILE A 128 6.31 2.97 11.61
CA ILE A 128 5.77 2.16 12.70
C ILE A 128 6.84 2.13 13.79
N PRO A 129 6.55 2.64 15.01
CA PRO A 129 7.53 2.60 16.09
C PRO A 129 7.89 1.17 16.43
N MET A 130 9.17 0.90 16.57
CA MET A 130 9.71 -0.42 16.91
C MET A 130 10.66 -0.30 18.08
N LYS A 131 10.71 -1.36 18.90
CA LYS A 131 11.62 -1.40 20.05
C LYS A 131 13.09 -1.49 19.66
N ASN A 132 13.35 -2.00 18.45
CA ASN A 132 14.70 -2.11 17.91
C ASN A 132 14.76 -1.42 16.54
N ASP A 133 15.42 -0.26 16.48
CA ASP A 133 15.51 0.56 15.28
C ASP A 133 16.29 -0.08 14.13
N LYS A 134 17.01 -1.16 14.38
CA LYS A 134 17.80 -1.87 13.37
C LYS A 134 16.99 -2.86 12.56
N ARG A 135 15.73 -3.06 12.88
CA ARG A 135 14.87 -4.06 12.22
C ARG A 135 13.68 -3.41 11.54
N SER A 136 13.11 -4.14 10.60
CA SER A 136 11.87 -3.78 9.94
C SER A 136 10.86 -4.93 10.09
N LEU A 137 9.58 -4.58 10.05
CA LEU A 137 8.52 -5.57 10.01
C LEU A 137 8.36 -6.11 8.58
N ASN A 138 7.84 -7.33 8.48
CA ASN A 138 7.37 -7.86 7.21
C ASN A 138 6.36 -6.86 6.59
N ILE A 139 6.46 -6.64 5.27
CA ILE A 139 5.63 -5.63 4.60
C ILE A 139 4.13 -5.96 4.72
N ALA A 140 3.74 -7.22 4.61
CA ALA A 140 2.34 -7.59 4.74
C ALA A 140 1.80 -7.29 6.15
N SER A 141 2.62 -7.51 7.18
CA SER A 141 2.28 -7.13 8.56
C SER A 141 2.14 -5.62 8.70
N SER A 142 3.05 -4.87 8.11
CA SER A 142 3.00 -3.40 8.11
C SER A 142 1.73 -2.87 7.46
N VAL A 143 1.36 -3.44 6.31
CA VAL A 143 0.12 -3.08 5.61
C VAL A 143 -1.10 -3.32 6.50
N ALA A 144 -1.17 -4.47 7.14
CA ALA A 144 -2.30 -4.80 8.01
C ALA A 144 -2.43 -3.82 9.19
N ILE A 145 -1.33 -3.48 9.84
CA ILE A 145 -1.32 -2.52 10.96
C ILE A 145 -1.83 -1.15 10.50
N ILE A 146 -1.26 -0.63 9.44
CA ILE A 146 -1.57 0.72 8.95
C ILE A 146 -2.99 0.78 8.39
N LEU A 147 -3.40 -0.21 7.62
CA LEU A 147 -4.74 -0.26 7.06
C LEU A 147 -5.80 -0.33 8.15
N ALA A 148 -5.60 -1.15 9.18
CA ALA A 148 -6.52 -1.25 10.30
C ALA A 148 -6.69 0.10 11.01
N GLU A 149 -5.59 0.81 11.27
CA GLU A 149 -5.64 2.13 11.90
C GLU A 149 -6.35 3.16 11.01
N CYS A 150 -6.05 3.16 9.73
CA CYS A 150 -6.71 4.04 8.77
C CYS A 150 -8.22 3.81 8.73
N LEU A 151 -8.64 2.57 8.65
CA LEU A 151 -10.07 2.21 8.62
C LEU A 151 -10.77 2.58 9.92
N LYS A 152 -10.12 2.39 11.06
CA LYS A 152 -10.64 2.80 12.37
C LYS A 152 -10.85 4.30 12.42
N GLN A 153 -9.84 5.09 12.05
CA GLN A 153 -9.91 6.55 12.07
C GLN A 153 -11.00 7.10 11.14
N THR A 154 -11.17 6.48 9.99
CA THR A 154 -12.15 6.91 8.99
C THR A 154 -13.54 6.30 9.19
N LYS A 155 -13.72 5.54 10.24
CA LYS A 155 -15.00 4.88 10.62
C LYS A 155 -15.52 3.92 9.53
N LEU A 156 -14.60 3.27 8.83
CA LEU A 156 -14.93 2.23 7.84
C LEU A 156 -14.87 0.82 8.43
N ILE A 157 -14.48 0.71 9.67
CA ILE A 157 -14.45 -0.54 10.43
C ILE A 157 -14.94 -0.27 11.84
#